data_e7fa267a89876ce161a944346da6cc24
#
_entry.id   e7fa267a89876ce161a944346da6cc24
#
_cell.length_a   1.000
_cell.length_b   1.000
_cell.length_c   1.000
_cell.angle_alpha   90.00
_cell.angle_beta   90.00
_cell.angle_gamma   90.00
#
_symmetry.space_group_name_H-M   'P 1'
#
loop_
_entity.id
_entity.type
_entity.pdbx_description
1 polymer ?
#
loop_
_entity_poly.entity_id
_entity_poly.type
_entity_poly.pdbx_seq_one_letter_code
_entity_poly.pdbx_strand_id
1 'polypeptide(L)'
;MVQFNLPQNSKILKGQYFKDKTGSQNLKIVHIYRWDPTKNENPREDTFEVDLDTCGNKVLDILNKIKNEIDSSLTFRKSCAHGVCGSCAMNVDGINTLSCMKSHKDIKGDIHIYPLPHLKVIKDLVADLSTLYRQYESIKPWLKTKKPKSENNEINQTKENRDKLDGLYECIICACCSTSCPSYWWNGEKYLGPAVLLQSYRWISDSRDEEKKERLKMVGDKLKLYRCHTIMNCTSS
;
A
#
# COMPACT_ATOMS: atom_id res chain seq x y z
N MET A 1 -8.86 8.37 -41.56
CA MET A 1 -9.17 7.34 -40.51
C MET A 1 -8.49 7.78 -39.22
N VAL A 2 -9.23 7.88 -38.13
CA VAL A 2 -8.66 8.13 -36.80
C VAL A 2 -7.97 6.84 -36.36
N GLN A 3 -6.67 6.87 -36.17
CA GLN A 3 -5.91 5.73 -35.71
C GLN A 3 -5.85 5.81 -34.18
N PHE A 4 -6.47 4.85 -33.50
CA PHE A 4 -6.40 4.73 -32.04
C PHE A 4 -5.06 4.10 -31.66
N ASN A 5 -4.19 4.87 -31.06
CA ASN A 5 -2.95 4.38 -30.48
C ASN A 5 -3.12 4.25 -28.96
N LEU A 6 -2.58 3.16 -28.39
CA LEU A 6 -2.53 3.03 -26.94
C LEU A 6 -1.60 4.11 -26.37
N PRO A 7 -1.94 4.68 -25.18
CA PRO A 7 -1.03 5.58 -24.49
C PRO A 7 0.33 4.94 -24.26
N GLN A 8 1.37 5.76 -24.19
CA GLN A 8 2.71 5.30 -23.85
C GLN A 8 2.69 4.61 -22.47
N ASN A 9 3.46 3.55 -22.31
CA ASN A 9 3.54 2.72 -21.09
C ASN A 9 2.23 2.00 -20.69
N SER A 10 1.25 1.91 -21.58
CA SER A 10 -0.04 1.26 -21.32
C SER A 10 -0.03 -0.26 -21.50
N LYS A 11 1.05 -0.83 -22.06
CA LYS A 11 1.17 -2.26 -22.36
C LYS A 11 2.34 -2.86 -21.58
N ILE A 12 2.07 -3.92 -20.82
CA ILE A 12 3.12 -4.72 -20.20
C ILE A 12 3.67 -5.70 -21.23
N LEU A 13 4.98 -5.67 -21.46
CA LEU A 13 5.68 -6.55 -22.37
C LEU A 13 6.21 -7.78 -21.65
N LYS A 14 6.46 -8.86 -22.40
CA LYS A 14 7.21 -10.01 -21.86
C LYS A 14 8.64 -9.57 -21.59
N GLY A 15 9.11 -9.79 -20.37
CA GLY A 15 10.44 -9.43 -19.91
C GLY A 15 11.44 -10.57 -20.03
N GLN A 16 12.44 -10.54 -19.16
CA GLN A 16 13.52 -11.51 -19.09
C GLN A 16 13.09 -12.73 -18.28
N TYR A 17 13.69 -13.88 -18.60
CA TYR A 17 13.53 -15.12 -17.84
C TYR A 17 14.84 -15.47 -17.14
N PHE A 18 14.81 -15.55 -15.81
CA PHE A 18 15.95 -15.89 -14.97
C PHE A 18 15.81 -17.32 -14.47
N LYS A 19 16.53 -18.24 -15.13
CA LYS A 19 16.53 -19.65 -14.77
C LYS A 19 17.34 -19.88 -13.52
N ASP A 20 16.86 -20.80 -12.67
CA ASP A 20 17.61 -21.24 -11.51
C ASP A 20 18.94 -21.91 -11.92
N LYS A 21 19.97 -21.69 -11.09
CA LYS A 21 21.32 -22.23 -11.28
C LYS A 21 21.72 -23.22 -10.19
N THR A 22 20.87 -23.38 -9.16
CA THR A 22 21.18 -24.23 -8.00
C THR A 22 20.89 -25.69 -8.25
N GLY A 23 19.99 -25.99 -9.22
CA GLY A 23 19.53 -27.36 -9.49
C GLY A 23 18.53 -27.89 -8.45
N SER A 24 17.95 -26.99 -7.61
CA SER A 24 16.91 -27.36 -6.66
C SER A 24 15.67 -27.90 -7.38
N GLN A 25 14.99 -28.86 -6.75
CA GLN A 25 13.70 -29.37 -7.23
C GLN A 25 12.51 -28.61 -6.64
N ASN A 26 12.73 -27.78 -5.63
CA ASN A 26 11.70 -27.00 -4.96
C ASN A 26 11.70 -25.54 -5.47
N LEU A 27 11.36 -25.38 -6.74
CA LEU A 27 11.35 -24.08 -7.40
C LEU A 27 9.97 -23.44 -7.36
N LYS A 28 9.95 -22.13 -7.19
CA LYS A 28 8.77 -21.27 -7.33
C LYS A 28 8.98 -20.30 -8.48
N ILE A 29 8.01 -20.24 -9.38
CA ILE A 29 8.02 -19.26 -10.46
C ILE A 29 7.40 -17.96 -9.95
N VAL A 30 8.11 -16.86 -10.18
CA VAL A 30 7.72 -15.53 -9.71
C VAL A 30 7.78 -14.54 -10.86
N HIS A 31 6.65 -13.94 -11.16
CA HIS A 31 6.50 -12.90 -12.17
C HIS A 31 6.51 -11.54 -11.51
N ILE A 32 7.39 -10.65 -11.93
CA ILE A 32 7.56 -9.34 -11.31
C ILE A 32 7.43 -8.23 -12.35
N TYR A 33 6.57 -7.27 -12.06
CA TYR A 33 6.48 -6.04 -12.83
C TYR A 33 7.78 -5.25 -12.72
N ARG A 34 8.32 -4.84 -13.88
CA ARG A 34 9.55 -4.06 -14.00
C ARG A 34 9.32 -2.83 -14.86
N TRP A 35 9.74 -1.70 -14.37
CA TRP A 35 9.71 -0.44 -15.11
C TRP A 35 10.78 0.51 -14.60
N ASP A 36 11.49 1.16 -15.53
CA ASP A 36 12.55 2.13 -15.23
C ASP A 36 12.20 3.47 -15.90
N PRO A 37 12.05 4.57 -15.11
CA PRO A 37 11.68 5.88 -15.66
C PRO A 37 12.75 6.50 -16.54
N THR A 38 13.99 6.03 -16.48
CA THR A 38 15.10 6.51 -17.33
C THR A 38 15.07 5.93 -18.74
N LYS A 39 14.31 4.84 -18.93
CA LYS A 39 14.13 4.18 -20.21
C LYS A 39 12.79 4.59 -20.80
N ASN A 40 12.79 4.97 -22.07
CA ASN A 40 11.56 5.29 -22.79
C ASN A 40 10.91 4.01 -23.36
N GLU A 41 10.67 3.03 -22.49
CA GLU A 41 10.15 1.72 -22.82
C GLU A 41 8.87 1.43 -22.03
N ASN A 42 8.02 0.57 -22.61
CA ASN A 42 6.87 0.03 -21.88
C ASN A 42 7.34 -0.81 -20.68
N PRO A 43 6.55 -0.88 -19.61
CA PRO A 43 6.82 -1.81 -18.53
C PRO A 43 6.83 -3.25 -19.04
N ARG A 44 7.56 -4.12 -18.36
CA ARG A 44 7.66 -5.53 -18.68
C ARG A 44 7.40 -6.38 -17.43
N GLU A 45 7.17 -7.66 -17.64
CA GLU A 45 7.10 -8.66 -16.59
C GLU A 45 8.28 -9.60 -16.71
N ASP A 46 9.20 -9.55 -15.74
CA ASP A 46 10.32 -10.48 -15.65
C ASP A 46 9.90 -11.73 -14.86
N THR A 47 10.38 -12.89 -15.27
CA THR A 47 10.09 -14.19 -14.65
C THR A 47 11.35 -14.76 -13.99
N PHE A 48 11.21 -15.20 -12.74
CA PHE A 48 12.30 -15.74 -11.93
C PHE A 48 11.95 -17.15 -11.44
N GLU A 49 12.87 -18.11 -11.64
CA GLU A 49 12.85 -19.36 -10.91
C GLU A 49 13.57 -19.16 -9.58
N VAL A 50 12.88 -19.36 -8.47
CA VAL A 50 13.42 -19.13 -7.13
C VAL A 50 13.43 -20.43 -6.34
N ASP A 51 14.63 -20.83 -5.91
CA ASP A 51 14.81 -21.97 -5.00
C ASP A 51 14.25 -21.63 -3.61
N LEU A 52 13.26 -22.39 -3.16
CA LEU A 52 12.60 -22.20 -1.87
C LEU A 52 13.30 -22.92 -0.71
N ASP A 53 14.23 -23.85 -0.96
CA ASP A 53 14.90 -24.59 0.12
C ASP A 53 15.81 -23.69 0.94
N THR A 54 16.34 -22.65 0.31
CA THR A 54 17.20 -21.63 0.93
C THR A 54 16.48 -20.29 1.11
N CYS A 55 15.16 -20.22 0.93
CA CYS A 55 14.35 -19.01 1.03
C CYS A 55 13.47 -19.02 2.30
N GLY A 56 13.26 -17.84 2.89
CA GLY A 56 12.28 -17.69 3.96
C GLY A 56 10.83 -17.84 3.49
N ASN A 57 9.88 -17.86 4.43
CA ASN A 57 8.48 -18.21 4.15
C ASN A 57 7.64 -17.07 3.55
N LYS A 58 8.13 -15.83 3.49
CA LYS A 58 7.35 -14.67 3.08
C LYS A 58 7.67 -14.24 1.64
N VAL A 59 6.72 -13.59 0.99
CA VAL A 59 6.94 -12.99 -0.33
C VAL A 59 8.09 -11.99 -0.29
N LEU A 60 8.26 -11.25 0.83
CA LEU A 60 9.41 -10.36 1.01
C LEU A 60 10.75 -11.11 0.99
N ASP A 61 10.81 -12.35 1.49
CA ASP A 61 12.04 -13.14 1.49
C ASP A 61 12.42 -13.54 0.07
N ILE A 62 11.42 -13.89 -0.76
CA ILE A 62 11.60 -14.14 -2.19
C ILE A 62 12.16 -12.90 -2.89
N LEU A 63 11.58 -11.73 -2.65
CA LEU A 63 12.06 -10.47 -3.24
C LEU A 63 13.50 -10.15 -2.80
N ASN A 64 13.83 -10.39 -1.53
CA ASN A 64 15.20 -10.22 -1.02
C ASN A 64 16.17 -11.17 -1.71
N LYS A 65 15.79 -12.44 -1.87
CA LYS A 65 16.63 -13.46 -2.54
C LYS A 65 16.86 -13.07 -4.00
N ILE A 66 15.80 -12.71 -4.73
CA ILE A 66 15.94 -12.24 -6.12
C ILE A 66 16.90 -11.06 -6.21
N LYS A 67 16.71 -10.04 -5.35
CA LYS A 67 17.56 -8.83 -5.38
C LYS A 67 19.01 -9.11 -5.02
N ASN A 68 19.27 -10.00 -4.08
CA ASN A 68 20.62 -10.23 -3.58
C ASN A 68 21.41 -11.23 -4.44
N GLU A 69 20.72 -12.22 -5.05
CA GLU A 69 21.39 -13.37 -5.68
C GLU A 69 21.18 -13.44 -7.19
N ILE A 70 20.06 -12.88 -7.72
CA ILE A 70 19.67 -13.06 -9.13
C ILE A 70 19.76 -11.73 -9.90
N ASP A 71 19.04 -10.69 -9.45
CA ASP A 71 18.98 -9.39 -10.12
C ASP A 71 18.98 -8.23 -9.11
N SER A 72 20.13 -7.64 -8.88
CA SER A 72 20.32 -6.51 -7.96
C SER A 72 19.60 -5.22 -8.39
N SER A 73 19.16 -5.12 -9.64
CA SER A 73 18.46 -3.95 -10.16
C SER A 73 17.01 -3.86 -9.70
N LEU A 74 16.42 -4.96 -9.18
CA LEU A 74 15.05 -4.99 -8.69
C LEU A 74 14.85 -3.96 -7.57
N THR A 75 13.82 -3.10 -7.71
CA THR A 75 13.56 -2.01 -6.77
C THR A 75 12.22 -2.21 -6.05
N PHE A 76 12.26 -2.24 -4.73
CA PHE A 76 11.08 -2.29 -3.85
C PHE A 76 11.40 -1.64 -2.51
N ARG A 77 10.35 -1.25 -1.76
CA ARG A 77 10.50 -0.71 -0.40
C ARG A 77 10.42 -1.81 0.63
N LYS A 78 11.29 -1.75 1.63
CA LYS A 78 11.23 -2.58 2.83
C LYS A 78 11.81 -1.84 4.02
N SER A 79 11.38 -2.18 5.23
CA SER A 79 11.95 -1.68 6.47
C SER A 79 11.79 -2.71 7.59
N CYS A 80 10.67 -2.71 8.34
CA CYS A 80 10.53 -3.51 9.57
C CYS A 80 10.49 -5.03 9.35
N ALA A 81 10.00 -5.51 8.22
CA ALA A 81 9.74 -6.92 7.90
C ALA A 81 8.72 -7.64 8.82
N HIS A 82 7.95 -6.90 9.64
CA HIS A 82 7.05 -7.43 10.68
C HIS A 82 5.62 -6.88 10.59
N GLY A 83 5.21 -6.30 9.46
CA GLY A 83 3.85 -5.77 9.30
C GLY A 83 3.58 -4.44 10.02
N VAL A 84 4.60 -3.72 10.48
CA VAL A 84 4.44 -2.50 11.32
C VAL A 84 4.57 -1.20 10.55
N CYS A 85 5.44 -1.14 9.53
CA CYS A 85 5.78 0.13 8.87
C CYS A 85 5.00 0.41 7.57
N GLY A 86 4.31 -0.59 7.00
CA GLY A 86 3.54 -0.45 5.76
C GLY A 86 4.36 -0.30 4.47
N SER A 87 5.69 -0.16 4.55
CA SER A 87 6.53 0.20 3.39
C SER A 87 6.56 -0.87 2.29
N CYS A 88 6.39 -2.14 2.63
CA CYS A 88 6.41 -3.26 1.70
C CYS A 88 5.04 -3.61 1.09
N ALA A 89 4.10 -2.66 1.11
CA ALA A 89 2.80 -2.83 0.48
C ALA A 89 2.91 -2.92 -1.04
N MET A 90 2.29 -3.95 -1.60
CA MET A 90 2.27 -4.23 -3.04
C MET A 90 1.07 -5.10 -3.41
N ASN A 91 0.85 -5.32 -4.68
CA ASN A 91 -0.16 -6.26 -5.15
C ASN A 91 0.49 -7.62 -5.38
N VAL A 92 -0.02 -8.65 -4.73
CA VAL A 92 0.40 -10.05 -4.88
C VAL A 92 -0.81 -10.86 -5.33
N ASP A 93 -0.78 -11.42 -6.52
CA ASP A 93 -1.87 -12.19 -7.14
C ASP A 93 -3.22 -11.47 -7.09
N GLY A 94 -3.24 -10.18 -7.42
CA GLY A 94 -4.45 -9.37 -7.45
C GLY A 94 -4.89 -8.84 -6.08
N ILE A 95 -4.23 -9.22 -4.97
CA ILE A 95 -4.55 -8.77 -3.61
C ILE A 95 -3.50 -7.76 -3.13
N ASN A 96 -3.95 -6.58 -2.70
CA ASN A 96 -3.07 -5.60 -2.08
C ASN A 96 -2.73 -6.04 -0.66
N THR A 97 -1.46 -6.25 -0.38
CA THR A 97 -1.01 -6.79 0.91
C THR A 97 0.40 -6.33 1.25
N LEU A 98 0.82 -6.59 2.48
CA LEU A 98 2.22 -6.42 2.91
C LEU A 98 3.02 -7.68 2.56
N SER A 99 4.03 -7.57 1.71
CA SER A 99 4.86 -8.71 1.31
C SER A 99 5.57 -9.40 2.48
N CYS A 100 5.85 -8.67 3.57
CA CYS A 100 6.42 -9.24 4.79
C CYS A 100 5.43 -10.07 5.62
N MET A 101 4.12 -9.97 5.35
CA MET A 101 3.08 -10.74 6.06
C MET A 101 2.55 -11.90 5.20
N LYS A 102 2.55 -11.75 3.88
CA LYS A 102 2.04 -12.76 2.95
C LYS A 102 2.99 -13.95 2.86
N SER A 103 2.49 -15.15 3.20
CA SER A 103 3.24 -16.40 3.01
C SER A 103 3.16 -16.84 1.55
N HIS A 104 4.30 -17.22 0.97
CA HIS A 104 4.31 -17.82 -0.37
C HIS A 104 3.66 -19.20 -0.43
N LYS A 105 3.54 -19.89 0.72
CA LYS A 105 2.88 -21.21 0.82
C LYS A 105 1.36 -21.12 0.64
N ASP A 106 0.77 -19.95 0.92
CA ASP A 106 -0.66 -19.72 0.74
C ASP A 106 -1.03 -19.46 -0.72
N ILE A 107 -0.03 -19.35 -1.60
CA ILE A 107 -0.19 -19.02 -3.03
C ILE A 107 -0.01 -20.31 -3.83
N LYS A 108 -1.08 -20.72 -4.51
CA LYS A 108 -1.06 -21.88 -5.42
C LYS A 108 -0.56 -21.45 -6.80
N GLY A 109 0.35 -22.25 -7.40
CA GLY A 109 0.92 -21.94 -8.72
C GLY A 109 1.97 -20.85 -8.67
N ASP A 110 2.11 -20.08 -9.74
CA ASP A 110 3.07 -19.00 -9.88
C ASP A 110 2.67 -17.80 -9.04
N ILE A 111 3.63 -16.94 -8.69
CA ILE A 111 3.38 -15.73 -7.92
C ILE A 111 3.51 -14.52 -8.84
N HIS A 112 2.50 -13.68 -8.90
CA HIS A 112 2.53 -12.43 -9.66
C HIS A 112 2.64 -11.23 -8.71
N ILE A 113 3.66 -10.40 -8.91
CA ILE A 113 3.94 -9.25 -8.03
C ILE A 113 3.96 -7.95 -8.84
N TYR A 114 3.08 -7.04 -8.45
CA TYR A 114 2.92 -5.73 -9.07
C TYR A 114 3.01 -4.62 -8.03
N PRO A 115 3.32 -3.37 -8.41
CA PRO A 115 3.17 -2.24 -7.51
C PRO A 115 1.71 -2.06 -7.10
N LEU A 116 1.46 -1.29 -6.03
CA LEU A 116 0.10 -0.91 -5.66
C LEU A 116 -0.63 -0.28 -6.85
N PRO A 117 -1.84 -0.77 -7.21
CA PRO A 117 -2.55 -0.35 -8.42
C PRO A 117 -3.02 1.11 -8.35
N HIS A 118 -3.21 1.71 -9.53
CA HIS A 118 -3.73 3.08 -9.72
C HIS A 118 -2.92 4.20 -9.05
N LEU A 119 -1.68 3.94 -8.69
CA LEU A 119 -0.69 4.94 -8.29
C LEU A 119 0.38 5.07 -9.37
N LYS A 120 0.97 6.26 -9.48
CA LYS A 120 2.12 6.47 -10.35
C LYS A 120 3.28 5.58 -9.87
N VAL A 121 3.88 4.81 -10.77
CA VAL A 121 5.07 4.03 -10.45
C VAL A 121 6.30 4.93 -10.53
N ILE A 122 7.15 4.87 -9.52
CA ILE A 122 8.46 5.55 -9.50
C ILE A 122 9.50 4.67 -10.19
N LYS A 123 9.58 3.41 -9.80
CA LYS A 123 10.42 2.38 -10.41
C LYS A 123 9.97 1.00 -9.92
N ASP A 124 9.87 0.02 -10.80
CA ASP A 124 9.49 -1.36 -10.52
C ASP A 124 8.27 -1.46 -9.56
N LEU A 125 8.47 -1.95 -8.35
CA LEU A 125 7.41 -2.13 -7.34
C LEU A 125 7.21 -0.89 -6.44
N VAL A 126 7.90 0.22 -6.70
CA VAL A 126 7.82 1.44 -5.90
C VAL A 126 6.77 2.38 -6.46
N ALA A 127 5.65 2.51 -5.77
CA ALA A 127 4.58 3.45 -6.09
C ALA A 127 4.78 4.82 -5.41
N ASP A 128 4.27 5.89 -6.01
CA ASP A 128 4.26 7.25 -5.47
C ASP A 128 3.08 7.43 -4.51
N LEU A 129 3.37 7.63 -3.24
CA LEU A 129 2.38 7.84 -2.17
C LEU A 129 2.15 9.32 -1.84
N SER A 130 2.73 10.26 -2.59
CA SER A 130 2.68 11.69 -2.28
C SER A 130 1.24 12.23 -2.17
N THR A 131 0.33 11.76 -3.02
CA THR A 131 -1.09 12.15 -2.95
C THR A 131 -1.75 11.66 -1.67
N LEU A 132 -1.50 10.41 -1.27
CA LEU A 132 -2.01 9.84 -0.02
C LEU A 132 -1.53 10.65 1.19
N TYR A 133 -0.24 10.98 1.26
CA TYR A 133 0.31 11.76 2.37
C TYR A 133 -0.22 13.19 2.42
N ARG A 134 -0.41 13.87 1.28
CA ARG A 134 -1.06 15.19 1.24
C ARG A 134 -2.51 15.13 1.74
N GLN A 135 -3.25 14.08 1.37
CA GLN A 135 -4.61 13.86 1.87
C GLN A 135 -4.62 13.58 3.37
N TYR A 136 -3.68 12.79 3.86
CA TYR A 136 -3.51 12.52 5.29
C TYR A 136 -3.16 13.79 6.06
N GLU A 137 -2.23 14.60 5.58
CA GLU A 137 -1.91 15.91 6.17
C GLU A 137 -3.14 16.85 6.22
N SER A 138 -3.97 16.82 5.17
CA SER A 138 -5.15 17.69 5.07
C SER A 138 -6.18 17.50 6.18
N ILE A 139 -6.23 16.33 6.81
CA ILE A 139 -7.11 16.04 7.95
C ILE A 139 -6.51 16.43 9.30
N LYS A 140 -5.29 17.00 9.30
CA LYS A 140 -4.58 17.42 10.50
C LYS A 140 -4.49 16.29 11.54
N PRO A 141 -3.72 15.21 11.24
CA PRO A 141 -3.73 13.97 12.02
C PRO A 141 -2.90 14.09 13.32
N TRP A 142 -3.27 15.04 14.17
CA TRP A 142 -2.70 15.26 15.50
C TRP A 142 -3.78 15.73 16.47
N LEU A 143 -3.55 15.46 17.74
CA LEU A 143 -4.48 15.85 18.81
C LEU A 143 -4.60 17.37 18.90
N LYS A 144 -5.83 17.86 18.94
CA LYS A 144 -6.15 19.26 19.12
C LYS A 144 -6.89 19.47 20.44
N THR A 145 -6.24 20.13 21.37
CA THR A 145 -6.79 20.48 22.68
C THR A 145 -6.55 21.95 22.98
N LYS A 146 -7.52 22.57 23.63
CA LYS A 146 -7.45 23.95 24.14
C LYS A 146 -6.91 24.01 25.58
N LYS A 147 -6.84 22.85 26.24
CA LYS A 147 -6.30 22.78 27.60
C LYS A 147 -4.82 23.14 27.57
N PRO A 148 -4.37 24.12 28.37
CA PRO A 148 -2.95 24.39 28.49
C PRO A 148 -2.25 23.13 28.97
N LYS A 149 -1.16 22.75 28.32
CA LYS A 149 -0.28 21.73 28.85
C LYS A 149 0.31 22.24 30.15
N SER A 150 -0.20 21.77 31.29
CA SER A 150 0.60 21.91 32.53
C SER A 150 1.81 20.97 32.33
N GLU A 151 2.98 21.44 32.74
CA GLU A 151 4.26 20.71 32.53
C GLU A 151 4.24 19.28 33.12
N ASN A 152 3.27 18.96 33.98
CA ASN A 152 3.19 17.70 34.71
C ASN A 152 1.89 16.89 34.55
N ASN A 153 0.95 17.30 33.68
CA ASN A 153 -0.33 16.59 33.57
C ASN A 153 -0.53 16.00 32.16
N GLU A 154 -0.60 14.68 32.07
CA GLU A 154 -1.09 13.96 30.91
C GLU A 154 -2.57 14.22 30.65
N ILE A 155 -2.98 14.15 29.39
CA ILE A 155 -4.40 14.19 29.02
C ILE A 155 -4.94 12.77 29.15
N ASN A 156 -5.55 12.49 30.29
CA ASN A 156 -6.09 11.18 30.62
C ASN A 156 -7.31 10.83 29.74
N GLN A 157 -7.49 9.54 29.52
CA GLN A 157 -8.60 8.96 28.80
C GLN A 157 -9.15 7.76 29.61
N THR A 158 -10.47 7.63 29.70
CA THR A 158 -11.06 6.44 30.33
C THR A 158 -10.87 5.22 29.44
N LYS A 159 -10.91 4.03 30.04
CA LYS A 159 -10.80 2.76 29.33
C LYS A 159 -11.86 2.64 28.23
N GLU A 160 -13.12 2.95 28.54
CA GLU A 160 -14.24 2.88 27.59
C GLU A 160 -14.05 3.82 26.39
N ASN A 161 -13.44 4.99 26.60
CA ASN A 161 -13.13 5.90 25.52
C ASN A 161 -11.90 5.46 24.70
N ARG A 162 -10.94 4.79 25.35
CA ARG A 162 -9.78 4.19 24.67
C ARG A 162 -10.22 3.02 23.80
N ASP A 163 -11.12 2.17 24.29
CA ASP A 163 -11.64 1.01 23.56
C ASP A 163 -12.36 1.39 22.25
N LYS A 164 -12.92 2.61 22.16
CA LYS A 164 -13.51 3.16 20.92
C LYS A 164 -12.50 3.41 19.81
N LEU A 165 -11.22 3.43 20.12
CA LEU A 165 -10.14 3.65 19.16
C LEU A 165 -9.51 2.34 18.68
N ASP A 166 -9.89 1.20 19.23
CA ASP A 166 -9.39 -0.10 18.79
C ASP A 166 -9.80 -0.36 17.34
N GLY A 167 -8.86 -0.88 16.55
CA GLY A 167 -9.00 -1.03 15.09
C GLY A 167 -8.78 0.26 14.29
N LEU A 168 -8.68 1.42 14.94
CA LEU A 168 -8.48 2.70 14.26
C LEU A 168 -7.04 3.21 14.36
N TYR A 169 -6.44 3.14 15.57
CA TYR A 169 -5.09 3.68 15.79
C TYR A 169 -3.99 2.76 15.25
N GLU A 170 -4.26 1.49 15.02
CA GLU A 170 -3.34 0.51 14.47
C GLU A 170 -3.06 0.71 12.97
N CYS A 171 -3.84 1.55 12.30
CA CYS A 171 -3.64 1.83 10.89
C CYS A 171 -2.26 2.48 10.62
N ILE A 172 -1.45 1.79 9.81
CA ILE A 172 -0.07 2.16 9.46
C ILE A 172 0.04 2.93 8.13
N ILE A 173 -1.07 3.36 7.56
CA ILE A 173 -1.12 4.11 6.28
C ILE A 173 -0.39 3.37 5.12
N CYS A 174 -0.51 2.06 5.05
CA CYS A 174 0.17 1.25 4.01
C CYS A 174 -0.42 1.43 2.60
N ALA A 175 -1.57 2.07 2.46
CA ALA A 175 -2.30 2.30 1.22
C ALA A 175 -2.99 1.08 0.58
N CYS A 176 -2.89 -0.13 1.12
CA CYS A 176 -3.53 -1.31 0.55
C CYS A 176 -5.05 -1.10 0.33
N CYS A 177 -5.77 -0.66 1.36
CA CYS A 177 -7.21 -0.41 1.29
C CYS A 177 -7.56 0.74 0.34
N SER A 178 -6.77 1.82 0.29
CA SER A 178 -7.02 2.97 -0.60
C SER A 178 -6.86 2.56 -2.07
N THR A 179 -5.83 1.80 -2.37
CA THR A 179 -5.56 1.32 -3.74
C THR A 179 -6.45 0.15 -4.17
N SER A 180 -7.19 -0.46 -3.25
CA SER A 180 -8.24 -1.44 -3.57
C SER A 180 -9.60 -0.81 -3.84
N CYS A 181 -9.76 0.50 -3.60
CA CYS A 181 -11.04 1.19 -3.70
C CYS A 181 -11.29 1.77 -5.10
N PRO A 182 -12.30 1.31 -5.86
CA PRO A 182 -12.61 1.85 -7.19
C PRO A 182 -12.90 3.35 -7.20
N SER A 183 -13.56 3.86 -6.16
CA SER A 183 -13.82 5.30 -6.04
C SER A 183 -12.51 6.11 -5.92
N TYR A 184 -11.49 5.55 -5.29
CA TYR A 184 -10.17 6.17 -5.18
C TYR A 184 -9.42 6.13 -6.51
N TRP A 185 -9.57 5.08 -7.30
CA TRP A 185 -8.92 4.98 -8.61
C TRP A 185 -9.30 6.13 -9.54
N TRP A 186 -10.59 6.48 -9.57
CA TRP A 186 -11.10 7.50 -10.50
C TRP A 186 -11.12 8.92 -9.92
N ASN A 187 -11.05 9.08 -8.61
CA ASN A 187 -11.14 10.37 -7.93
C ASN A 187 -10.05 10.58 -6.89
N GLY A 188 -8.90 9.92 -7.04
CA GLY A 188 -7.81 9.92 -6.06
C GLY A 188 -7.24 11.30 -5.72
N GLU A 189 -7.48 12.32 -6.55
CA GLU A 189 -7.05 13.68 -6.25
C GLU A 189 -7.93 14.39 -5.20
N LYS A 190 -9.21 14.05 -5.11
CA LYS A 190 -10.21 14.73 -4.28
C LYS A 190 -10.81 13.84 -3.20
N TYR A 191 -11.08 12.58 -3.53
CA TYR A 191 -11.61 11.60 -2.59
C TYR A 191 -10.52 11.17 -1.61
N LEU A 192 -10.79 11.28 -0.30
CA LEU A 192 -9.79 10.99 0.72
C LEU A 192 -9.38 9.50 0.79
N GLY A 193 -10.25 8.62 0.31
CA GLY A 193 -9.99 7.18 0.34
C GLY A 193 -10.13 6.55 1.72
N PRO A 194 -10.18 5.20 1.77
CA PRO A 194 -10.46 4.47 3.00
C PRO A 194 -9.47 4.75 4.14
N ALA A 195 -8.16 4.74 3.88
CA ALA A 195 -7.15 4.94 4.91
C ALA A 195 -7.26 6.31 5.59
N VAL A 196 -7.43 7.37 4.80
CA VAL A 196 -7.53 8.74 5.34
C VAL A 196 -8.88 8.97 6.03
N LEU A 197 -9.97 8.37 5.53
CA LEU A 197 -11.27 8.42 6.19
C LEU A 197 -11.26 7.66 7.53
N LEU A 198 -10.61 6.50 7.61
CA LEU A 198 -10.41 5.76 8.86
C LEU A 198 -9.65 6.62 9.88
N GLN A 199 -8.54 7.24 9.45
CA GLN A 199 -7.78 8.14 10.30
C GLN A 199 -8.57 9.41 10.70
N SER A 200 -9.41 9.93 9.82
CA SER A 200 -10.33 11.03 10.17
C SER A 200 -11.28 10.62 11.28
N TYR A 201 -11.88 9.44 11.16
CA TYR A 201 -12.78 8.89 12.19
C TYR A 201 -12.06 8.62 13.50
N ARG A 202 -10.82 8.13 13.47
CA ARG A 202 -9.98 7.98 14.66
C ARG A 202 -9.88 9.27 15.46
N TRP A 203 -9.60 10.40 14.80
CA TRP A 203 -9.48 11.70 15.47
C TRP A 203 -10.82 12.27 15.93
N ILE A 204 -11.90 12.01 15.19
CA ILE A 204 -13.27 12.41 15.57
C ILE A 204 -13.74 11.64 16.82
N SER A 205 -13.35 10.37 16.92
CA SER A 205 -13.73 9.48 18.02
C SER A 205 -12.87 9.67 19.30
N ASP A 206 -11.71 10.31 19.17
CA ASP A 206 -10.83 10.54 20.33
C ASP A 206 -11.47 11.53 21.30
N SER A 207 -11.75 11.07 22.52
CA SER A 207 -12.38 11.88 23.56
C SER A 207 -11.54 13.07 24.04
N ARG A 208 -10.25 13.05 23.75
CA ARG A 208 -9.29 14.12 24.10
C ARG A 208 -9.25 15.24 23.06
N ASP A 209 -9.81 14.99 21.85
CA ASP A 209 -9.87 15.99 20.79
C ASP A 209 -11.06 16.91 20.95
N GLU A 210 -10.83 18.20 21.02
CA GLU A 210 -11.85 19.22 21.25
C GLU A 210 -12.40 19.86 19.97
N GLU A 211 -11.86 19.50 18.79
CA GLU A 211 -12.24 20.11 17.51
C GLU A 211 -13.08 19.19 16.60
N LYS A 212 -13.93 18.33 17.16
CA LYS A 212 -14.78 17.39 16.41
C LYS A 212 -15.61 18.05 15.30
N LYS A 213 -16.21 19.22 15.57
CA LYS A 213 -17.04 19.93 14.59
C LYS A 213 -16.22 20.40 13.39
N GLU A 214 -15.02 20.90 13.62
CA GLU A 214 -14.13 21.31 12.54
C GLU A 214 -13.63 20.12 11.73
N ARG A 215 -13.33 19.00 12.38
CA ARG A 215 -12.96 17.75 11.69
C ARG A 215 -14.10 17.24 10.80
N LEU A 216 -15.33 17.25 11.29
CA LEU A 216 -16.49 16.87 10.49
C LEU A 216 -16.69 17.79 9.27
N LYS A 217 -16.49 19.11 9.43
CA LYS A 217 -16.53 20.05 8.30
C LYS A 217 -15.44 19.76 7.27
N MET A 218 -14.22 19.43 7.71
CA MET A 218 -13.10 19.15 6.82
C MET A 218 -13.33 17.94 5.92
N VAL A 219 -14.00 16.91 6.41
CA VAL A 219 -14.29 15.69 5.66
C VAL A 219 -15.67 15.70 4.99
N GLY A 220 -16.64 16.44 5.52
CA GLY A 220 -18.04 16.48 5.12
C GLY A 220 -18.29 17.20 3.78
N ASP A 221 -17.53 16.85 2.76
CA ASP A 221 -17.62 17.38 1.40
C ASP A 221 -18.01 16.28 0.41
N LYS A 222 -18.82 16.64 -0.61
CA LYS A 222 -19.35 15.72 -1.63
C LYS A 222 -18.25 14.97 -2.41
N LEU A 223 -17.06 15.55 -2.54
CA LEU A 223 -15.94 14.94 -3.25
C LEU A 223 -14.98 14.22 -2.32
N LYS A 224 -14.97 14.56 -1.02
CA LYS A 224 -14.10 13.94 -0.02
C LYS A 224 -14.74 12.68 0.59
N LEU A 225 -15.75 12.82 1.45
CA LEU A 225 -16.40 11.70 2.13
C LEU A 225 -17.42 11.00 1.25
N TYR A 226 -18.30 11.78 0.61
CA TYR A 226 -19.47 11.24 -0.09
C TYR A 226 -19.19 10.62 -1.46
N ARG A 227 -17.91 10.42 -1.80
CA ARG A 227 -17.49 9.56 -2.91
C ARG A 227 -17.32 8.09 -2.52
N CYS A 228 -17.49 7.78 -1.25
CA CYS A 228 -17.61 6.39 -0.82
C CYS A 228 -18.96 5.82 -1.30
N HIS A 229 -18.90 4.79 -2.15
CA HIS A 229 -20.08 4.08 -2.64
C HIS A 229 -20.32 2.75 -1.92
N THR A 230 -19.67 2.53 -0.80
CA THR A 230 -19.83 1.34 0.05
C THR A 230 -19.58 0.03 -0.72
N ILE A 231 -18.61 0.03 -1.63
CA ILE A 231 -18.24 -1.17 -2.42
C ILE A 231 -17.54 -2.23 -1.53
N MET A 232 -16.92 -1.81 -0.42
CA MET A 232 -16.33 -2.65 0.62
C MET A 232 -15.05 -3.41 0.23
N ASN A 233 -14.45 -3.17 -0.95
CA ASN A 233 -13.16 -3.80 -1.30
C ASN A 233 -12.03 -3.46 -0.30
N CYS A 234 -12.12 -2.32 0.38
CA CYS A 234 -11.16 -1.90 1.39
C CYS A 234 -11.14 -2.77 2.65
N THR A 235 -12.17 -3.58 2.89
CA THR A 235 -12.26 -4.45 4.08
C THR A 235 -11.62 -5.81 3.88
N SER A 236 -11.27 -6.16 2.65
CA SER A 236 -10.60 -7.41 2.27
C SER A 236 -9.09 -7.24 1.97
N SER A 237 -8.52 -6.08 2.32
CA SER A 237 -7.11 -5.73 2.04
C SER A 237 -6.29 -5.67 3.30
#